data_8411825c8873d1cdff9ab4bf6f3c2bd4
#
_entry.id   8411825c8873d1cdff9ab4bf6f3c2bd4
#
_cell.length_a   1.000
_cell.length_b   1.000
_cell.length_c   1.000
_cell.angle_alpha   90.00
_cell.angle_beta   90.00
_cell.angle_gamma   90.00
#
_symmetry.space_group_name_H-M   'P 1'
#
loop_
_entity.id
_entity.type
_entity.pdbx_description
1 polymer ?
#
loop_
_entity_poly.entity_id
_entity_poly.type
_entity_poly.pdbx_seq_one_letter_code
_entity_poly.pdbx_strand_id
1 'polypeptide(L)'
;MTTLYLRKSSGRSPWRYGLFLIPLVLTFARFALGPTAQAVVPAPDGGYPGGNTAEGQRALLSLTTGGFNTAVGYLSLGSGTTNSFNTAIGAGALLANTANENTATGAGALLSNTTGVNNTANGAFALFSNTTGGANTANGLQALFSNTTGYLNVADGAQALAANTTGHDNTATGFDALGLNTTGVANTANGDRALQLNTAGANNTASGFGALSQNTIGNGNIGLGINGGAALTTGDNNIDIANVGVAGESNTIRVGTGQTATYIAGISGVNQGTATAVFINTTTGQLGTAPPSSSRRFKKEMKPMDKASEAIMALKPVTFHYKSDKTGTPQFGLIAEEVAEVNPDLVVRDENGEIYTVRYDAVNAMLLNEFLKEHWAFVKEQRKVEAQEATITQLKQDFQSKLAEQQRQIKALTSGLEKVNNQLELNKPAPQMVSSNQ
;
A
#
# COMPACT_ATOMS: atom_id res chain seq x y z
N MET A 1 41.04 -20.99 15.32
CA MET A 1 40.07 -20.94 16.41
C MET A 1 38.77 -20.45 15.90
N THR A 2 37.88 -21.35 15.55
CA THR A 2 36.56 -21.04 14.92
C THR A 2 35.50 -21.24 15.99
N THR A 3 34.95 -20.15 16.46
CA THR A 3 33.92 -20.15 17.52
C THR A 3 32.56 -20.40 16.88
N LEU A 4 32.00 -21.58 17.11
CA LEU A 4 30.64 -21.95 16.72
C LEU A 4 29.63 -21.23 17.62
N TYR A 5 28.84 -20.31 17.09
CA TYR A 5 27.68 -19.77 17.79
C TYR A 5 26.51 -20.76 17.68
N LEU A 6 26.24 -21.46 18.76
CA LEU A 6 24.99 -22.21 18.92
C LEU A 6 23.81 -21.23 19.10
N ARG A 7 22.99 -21.13 18.10
CA ARG A 7 21.70 -20.42 18.16
C ARG A 7 20.76 -21.24 19.05
N LYS A 8 20.44 -20.75 20.24
CA LYS A 8 19.38 -21.31 21.09
C LYS A 8 18.05 -21.25 20.33
N SER A 9 17.57 -22.42 19.88
CA SER A 9 16.18 -22.56 19.49
C SER A 9 15.32 -22.42 20.74
N SER A 10 14.43 -21.46 20.79
CA SER A 10 13.40 -21.35 21.84
C SER A 10 12.52 -22.59 21.77
N GLY A 11 12.73 -23.51 22.66
CA GLY A 11 11.97 -24.75 22.76
C GLY A 11 10.50 -24.45 22.99
N ARG A 12 9.66 -24.78 22.01
CA ARG A 12 8.23 -24.88 22.24
C ARG A 12 7.99 -26.00 23.24
N SER A 13 7.33 -25.64 24.33
CA SER A 13 7.00 -26.58 25.41
C SER A 13 6.21 -27.78 24.88
N PRO A 14 6.65 -29.03 25.06
CA PRO A 14 5.92 -30.23 24.65
C PRO A 14 4.60 -30.45 25.39
N TRP A 15 4.29 -29.60 26.36
CA TRP A 15 3.11 -29.74 27.24
C TRP A 15 1.76 -29.31 26.62
N ARG A 16 1.76 -28.61 25.47
CA ARG A 16 0.50 -28.18 24.85
C ARG A 16 -0.33 -29.33 24.28
N TYR A 17 0.31 -30.42 23.87
CA TYR A 17 -0.40 -31.59 23.31
C TYR A 17 -0.75 -32.66 24.36
N GLY A 18 -0.07 -32.69 25.49
CA GLY A 18 -0.33 -33.65 26.57
C GLY A 18 -1.67 -33.42 27.28
N LEU A 19 -2.14 -32.18 27.36
CA LEU A 19 -3.38 -31.86 28.09
C LEU A 19 -4.64 -32.30 27.35
N PHE A 20 -4.58 -32.47 26.01
CA PHE A 20 -5.70 -32.91 25.20
C PHE A 20 -5.86 -34.43 25.08
N LEU A 21 -4.81 -35.20 25.37
CA LEU A 21 -4.88 -36.66 25.39
C LEU A 21 -5.49 -37.22 26.68
N ILE A 22 -5.44 -36.49 27.78
CA ILE A 22 -5.97 -36.96 29.08
C ILE A 22 -7.48 -37.17 29.07
N PRO A 23 -8.35 -36.30 28.52
CA PRO A 23 -9.75 -36.54 28.40
C PRO A 23 -10.08 -37.73 27.48
N LEU A 24 -9.31 -37.92 26.40
CA LEU A 24 -9.48 -39.01 25.47
C LEU A 24 -9.27 -40.40 26.14
N VAL A 25 -8.19 -40.53 26.89
CA VAL A 25 -7.87 -41.78 27.63
C VAL A 25 -8.91 -42.06 28.71
N LEU A 26 -9.37 -41.02 29.44
CA LEU A 26 -10.43 -41.16 30.46
C LEU A 26 -11.78 -41.50 29.88
N THR A 27 -12.14 -41.01 28.68
CA THR A 27 -13.37 -41.32 28.00
C THR A 27 -13.39 -42.79 27.55
N PHE A 28 -12.30 -43.26 26.94
CA PHE A 28 -12.20 -44.66 26.54
C PHE A 28 -12.09 -45.61 27.76
N ALA A 29 -11.47 -45.23 28.86
CA ALA A 29 -11.36 -46.03 30.08
C ALA A 29 -12.71 -46.24 30.77
N ARG A 30 -13.65 -45.28 30.72
CA ARG A 30 -15.01 -45.47 31.27
C ARG A 30 -15.84 -46.47 30.46
N PHE A 31 -15.60 -46.62 29.17
CA PHE A 31 -16.30 -47.58 28.32
C PHE A 31 -15.68 -48.98 28.34
N ALA A 32 -14.40 -49.11 28.74
CA ALA A 32 -13.70 -50.40 28.79
C ALA A 32 -14.09 -51.28 30.03
N LEU A 33 -14.71 -50.68 31.05
CA LEU A 33 -15.07 -51.38 32.31
C LEU A 33 -16.56 -51.80 32.41
N GLY A 34 -17.32 -51.69 31.30
CA GLY A 34 -18.68 -52.21 31.26
C GLY A 34 -18.75 -53.73 31.06
N PRO A 35 -19.87 -54.37 31.41
CA PRO A 35 -20.02 -55.81 31.23
C PRO A 35 -19.85 -56.18 29.75
N THR A 36 -19.31 -57.33 29.48
CA THR A 36 -19.03 -57.86 28.13
C THR A 36 -20.27 -57.76 27.28
N ALA A 37 -20.25 -56.82 26.32
CA ALA A 37 -21.34 -56.70 25.35
C ALA A 37 -21.34 -57.92 24.41
N GLN A 38 -22.47 -58.56 24.29
CA GLN A 38 -22.67 -59.52 23.24
C GLN A 38 -22.59 -58.82 21.89
N ALA A 39 -21.94 -59.47 20.91
CA ALA A 39 -22.03 -59.03 19.52
C ALA A 39 -23.46 -58.82 19.09
N VAL A 40 -23.71 -57.85 18.26
CA VAL A 40 -25.03 -57.62 17.65
C VAL A 40 -25.51 -58.93 17.03
N VAL A 41 -26.66 -59.40 17.47
CA VAL A 41 -27.34 -60.52 16.85
C VAL A 41 -28.57 -59.96 16.10
N PRO A 42 -28.70 -60.16 14.81
CA PRO A 42 -28.23 -61.29 14.01
C PRO A 42 -26.88 -61.13 13.33
N ALA A 43 -26.36 -62.23 12.78
CA ALA A 43 -25.08 -62.31 12.05
C ALA A 43 -24.99 -61.30 10.87
N PRO A 44 -23.75 -60.97 10.42
CA PRO A 44 -23.43 -59.78 9.62
C PRO A 44 -24.04 -59.63 8.23
N ASP A 45 -24.82 -60.54 7.73
CA ASP A 45 -25.39 -60.60 6.38
C ASP A 45 -26.90 -60.39 6.29
N GLY A 46 -27.54 -59.97 7.39
CA GLY A 46 -28.95 -59.64 7.46
C GLY A 46 -29.20 -58.12 7.45
N GLY A 47 -30.16 -57.63 6.64
CA GLY A 47 -30.59 -56.23 6.69
C GLY A 47 -31.15 -55.88 8.07
N TYR A 48 -30.59 -54.88 8.73
CA TYR A 48 -31.15 -54.34 9.97
C TYR A 48 -32.46 -53.56 9.67
N PRO A 49 -33.44 -53.56 10.58
CA PRO A 49 -34.67 -52.76 10.39
C PRO A 49 -34.37 -51.30 10.04
N GLY A 50 -35.12 -50.72 9.11
CA GLY A 50 -34.96 -49.35 8.67
C GLY A 50 -33.83 -49.14 7.66
N GLY A 51 -33.30 -50.16 6.98
CA GLY A 51 -32.26 -50.04 5.99
C GLY A 51 -30.90 -49.71 6.59
N ASN A 52 -30.63 -50.06 7.83
CA ASN A 52 -29.37 -49.79 8.52
C ASN A 52 -28.34 -50.88 8.23
N THR A 53 -27.03 -50.50 8.33
CA THR A 53 -25.90 -51.42 8.29
C THR A 53 -25.07 -51.24 9.56
N ALA A 54 -24.78 -52.35 10.27
CA ALA A 54 -23.97 -52.32 11.49
C ALA A 54 -22.93 -53.45 11.47
N GLU A 55 -21.64 -53.08 11.61
CA GLU A 55 -20.55 -54.03 11.67
C GLU A 55 -19.57 -53.61 12.78
N GLY A 56 -19.30 -54.48 13.71
CA GLY A 56 -18.39 -54.22 14.83
C GLY A 56 -19.11 -54.20 16.17
N GLN A 57 -18.30 -54.37 17.25
CA GLN A 57 -18.82 -54.46 18.61
C GLN A 57 -19.50 -53.14 19.03
N ARG A 58 -20.77 -53.19 19.44
CA ARG A 58 -21.62 -52.07 19.86
C ARG A 58 -21.89 -51.02 18.77
N ALA A 59 -21.76 -51.34 17.49
CA ALA A 59 -22.26 -50.49 16.42
C ALA A 59 -23.79 -50.37 16.51
N LEU A 60 -24.36 -49.16 16.33
CA LEU A 60 -25.77 -48.81 16.48
C LEU A 60 -26.41 -49.31 17.80
N LEU A 61 -25.65 -49.36 18.91
CA LEU A 61 -26.05 -49.99 20.17
C LEU A 61 -27.41 -49.49 20.71
N SER A 62 -27.70 -48.23 20.58
CA SER A 62 -28.90 -47.57 21.15
C SER A 62 -30.02 -47.32 20.12
N LEU A 63 -29.84 -47.70 18.86
CA LEU A 63 -30.80 -47.37 17.79
C LEU A 63 -32.13 -48.04 18.01
N THR A 64 -33.24 -47.30 17.91
CA THR A 64 -34.61 -47.77 18.05
C THR A 64 -35.41 -47.66 16.75
N THR A 65 -35.55 -46.46 16.20
CA THR A 65 -36.41 -46.23 15.02
C THR A 65 -35.68 -45.49 13.89
N GLY A 66 -34.44 -45.07 14.07
CA GLY A 66 -33.64 -44.41 13.02
C GLY A 66 -33.38 -45.35 11.83
N GLY A 67 -33.33 -44.80 10.63
CA GLY A 67 -33.13 -45.56 9.39
C GLY A 67 -32.01 -45.02 8.50
N PHE A 68 -31.56 -45.86 7.57
CA PHE A 68 -30.57 -45.55 6.57
C PHE A 68 -29.20 -45.12 7.17
N ASN A 69 -28.79 -45.70 8.29
CA ASN A 69 -27.49 -45.46 8.89
C ASN A 69 -26.49 -46.56 8.51
N THR A 70 -25.26 -46.21 8.31
CA THR A 70 -24.13 -47.14 8.15
C THR A 70 -23.17 -46.95 9.31
N ALA A 71 -22.93 -48.00 10.11
CA ALA A 71 -22.06 -47.98 11.26
C ALA A 71 -21.06 -49.14 11.21
N VAL A 72 -19.78 -48.85 10.96
CA VAL A 72 -18.71 -49.85 10.90
C VAL A 72 -17.59 -49.50 11.88
N GLY A 73 -17.37 -50.32 12.87
CA GLY A 73 -16.38 -50.10 13.89
C GLY A 73 -16.90 -50.17 15.33
N TYR A 74 -15.99 -50.30 16.30
CA TYR A 74 -16.29 -50.33 17.72
C TYR A 74 -17.01 -49.05 18.16
N LEU A 75 -18.22 -49.16 18.74
CA LEU A 75 -19.03 -48.03 19.22
C LEU A 75 -19.43 -46.99 18.16
N SER A 76 -19.34 -47.30 16.87
CA SER A 76 -19.82 -46.39 15.81
C SER A 76 -21.35 -46.16 15.95
N LEU A 77 -21.79 -44.87 15.89
CA LEU A 77 -23.20 -44.47 16.14
C LEU A 77 -23.80 -45.09 17.41
N GLY A 78 -22.99 -45.20 18.49
CA GLY A 78 -23.37 -45.95 19.69
C GLY A 78 -24.53 -45.36 20.48
N SER A 79 -24.76 -44.05 20.47
CA SER A 79 -25.75 -43.32 21.30
C SER A 79 -27.02 -42.90 20.55
N GLY A 80 -27.04 -43.00 19.23
CA GLY A 80 -28.17 -42.58 18.40
C GLY A 80 -29.40 -43.48 18.59
N THR A 81 -30.57 -42.88 18.78
CA THR A 81 -31.83 -43.61 18.99
C THR A 81 -32.78 -43.52 17.80
N THR A 82 -33.03 -42.33 17.31
CA THR A 82 -34.01 -42.02 16.23
C THR A 82 -33.35 -41.35 15.02
N ASN A 83 -32.05 -41.10 15.05
CA ASN A 83 -31.30 -40.43 13.99
C ASN A 83 -31.19 -41.28 12.72
N SER A 84 -31.17 -40.62 11.58
CA SER A 84 -31.18 -41.24 10.27
C SER A 84 -30.16 -40.62 9.32
N PHE A 85 -29.84 -41.35 8.25
CA PHE A 85 -28.96 -40.90 7.16
C PHE A 85 -27.52 -40.57 7.63
N ASN A 86 -27.03 -41.32 8.63
CA ASN A 86 -25.67 -41.12 9.09
C ASN A 86 -24.73 -42.23 8.58
N THR A 87 -23.50 -41.86 8.27
CA THR A 87 -22.42 -42.81 7.94
C THR A 87 -21.29 -42.68 8.96
N ALA A 88 -20.99 -43.73 9.68
CA ALA A 88 -19.93 -43.80 10.69
C ALA A 88 -19.01 -44.99 10.43
N ILE A 89 -17.80 -44.74 9.97
CA ILE A 89 -16.79 -45.76 9.70
C ILE A 89 -15.55 -45.48 10.55
N GLY A 90 -15.31 -46.28 11.54
CA GLY A 90 -14.20 -46.14 12.48
C GLY A 90 -14.60 -46.30 13.94
N ALA A 91 -13.67 -46.64 14.81
CA ALA A 91 -13.92 -46.78 16.23
C ALA A 91 -14.36 -45.44 16.84
N GLY A 92 -15.52 -45.40 17.47
CA GLY A 92 -16.10 -44.20 18.08
C GLY A 92 -16.56 -43.11 17.08
N ALA A 93 -16.61 -43.39 15.79
CA ALA A 93 -17.16 -42.44 14.81
C ALA A 93 -18.63 -42.15 15.15
N LEU A 94 -19.03 -40.86 15.26
CA LEU A 94 -20.38 -40.41 15.64
C LEU A 94 -20.89 -41.04 16.94
N LEU A 95 -20.02 -41.32 17.92
CA LEU A 95 -20.38 -42.03 19.14
C LEU A 95 -21.56 -41.36 19.90
N ALA A 96 -21.49 -40.06 20.13
CA ALA A 96 -22.47 -39.30 20.89
C ALA A 96 -23.62 -38.74 20.03
N ASN A 97 -23.67 -39.03 18.74
CA ASN A 97 -24.57 -38.42 17.77
C ASN A 97 -26.05 -38.77 17.99
N THR A 98 -26.87 -37.73 18.05
CA THR A 98 -28.33 -37.86 18.03
C THR A 98 -28.99 -37.15 16.83
N ALA A 99 -28.16 -36.58 15.94
CA ALA A 99 -28.58 -35.80 14.79
C ALA A 99 -28.58 -36.63 13.47
N ASN A 100 -29.17 -36.08 12.44
CA ASN A 100 -29.24 -36.68 11.11
C ASN A 100 -28.14 -36.18 10.17
N GLU A 101 -27.95 -36.89 9.05
CA GLU A 101 -27.21 -36.40 7.89
C GLU A 101 -25.75 -36.05 8.16
N ASN A 102 -25.08 -36.86 9.01
CA ASN A 102 -23.65 -36.69 9.27
C ASN A 102 -22.84 -37.84 8.67
N THR A 103 -21.69 -37.53 8.10
CA THR A 103 -20.74 -38.54 7.60
C THR A 103 -19.43 -38.43 8.39
N ALA A 104 -19.00 -39.53 9.00
CA ALA A 104 -17.76 -39.63 9.75
C ALA A 104 -16.96 -40.86 9.31
N THR A 105 -15.75 -40.67 8.78
CA THR A 105 -14.83 -41.73 8.42
C THR A 105 -13.50 -41.49 9.13
N GLY A 106 -13.16 -42.36 10.05
CA GLY A 106 -11.95 -42.27 10.86
C GLY A 106 -12.21 -42.52 12.34
N ALA A 107 -11.19 -42.96 13.09
CA ALA A 107 -11.30 -43.15 14.51
C ALA A 107 -11.63 -41.85 15.23
N GLY A 108 -12.70 -41.79 16.02
CA GLY A 108 -13.11 -40.58 16.75
C GLY A 108 -13.61 -39.42 15.87
N ALA A 109 -13.86 -39.62 14.60
CA ALA A 109 -14.46 -38.59 13.75
C ALA A 109 -15.86 -38.25 14.25
N LEU A 110 -16.18 -36.95 14.48
CA LEU A 110 -17.43 -36.44 15.04
C LEU A 110 -17.84 -37.16 16.37
N LEU A 111 -16.87 -37.57 17.18
CA LEU A 111 -17.11 -38.35 18.38
C LEU A 111 -18.14 -37.71 19.33
N SER A 112 -17.96 -36.39 19.57
CA SER A 112 -18.78 -35.63 20.54
C SER A 112 -20.01 -34.96 19.91
N ASN A 113 -20.29 -35.17 18.62
CA ASN A 113 -21.43 -34.53 17.97
C ASN A 113 -22.74 -34.92 18.67
N THR A 114 -23.53 -33.95 19.06
CA THR A 114 -24.82 -34.21 19.67
C THR A 114 -25.99 -33.89 18.71
N THR A 115 -26.19 -32.61 18.44
CA THR A 115 -27.30 -32.12 17.61
C THR A 115 -26.84 -31.46 16.31
N GLY A 116 -25.54 -31.41 16.03
CA GLY A 116 -25.01 -30.87 14.76
C GLY A 116 -25.41 -31.72 13.56
N VAL A 117 -25.94 -31.11 12.52
CA VAL A 117 -26.43 -31.79 11.29
C VAL A 117 -25.54 -31.43 10.10
N ASN A 118 -25.60 -32.26 9.05
CA ASN A 118 -24.92 -31.98 7.77
C ASN A 118 -23.42 -31.84 7.87
N ASN A 119 -22.75 -32.51 8.80
CA ASN A 119 -21.29 -32.47 8.91
C ASN A 119 -20.68 -33.65 8.16
N THR A 120 -19.55 -33.36 7.51
CA THR A 120 -18.68 -34.38 6.89
C THR A 120 -17.32 -34.34 7.55
N ALA A 121 -16.88 -35.44 8.18
CA ALA A 121 -15.60 -35.60 8.83
C ALA A 121 -14.86 -36.82 8.25
N ASN A 122 -13.77 -36.60 7.56
CA ASN A 122 -12.92 -37.65 6.98
C ASN A 122 -11.49 -37.55 7.47
N GLY A 123 -11.14 -38.38 8.41
CA GLY A 123 -9.84 -38.40 9.07
C GLY A 123 -9.92 -38.73 10.54
N ALA A 124 -8.85 -39.28 11.12
CA ALA A 124 -8.84 -39.55 12.55
C ALA A 124 -8.98 -38.24 13.33
N PHE A 125 -9.93 -38.22 14.28
CA PHE A 125 -10.27 -37.08 15.15
C PHE A 125 -10.72 -35.82 14.39
N ALA A 126 -11.15 -35.90 13.13
CA ALA A 126 -11.78 -34.79 12.43
C ALA A 126 -13.12 -34.41 13.12
N LEU A 127 -13.38 -33.12 13.38
CA LEU A 127 -14.54 -32.60 14.13
C LEU A 127 -14.78 -33.30 15.48
N PHE A 128 -13.71 -33.71 16.16
CA PHE A 128 -13.77 -34.52 17.37
C PHE A 128 -14.68 -33.94 18.47
N SER A 129 -14.53 -32.63 18.73
CA SER A 129 -15.21 -31.91 19.81
C SER A 129 -16.53 -31.26 19.37
N ASN A 130 -16.94 -31.43 18.12
CA ASN A 130 -18.21 -30.82 17.62
C ASN A 130 -19.38 -31.22 18.48
N THR A 131 -20.19 -30.26 18.89
CA THR A 131 -21.41 -30.56 19.69
C THR A 131 -22.67 -30.22 18.92
N THR A 132 -22.85 -28.94 18.55
CA THR A 132 -24.02 -28.42 17.87
C THR A 132 -23.71 -27.77 16.52
N GLY A 133 -22.44 -27.60 16.17
CA GLY A 133 -22.02 -27.05 14.89
C GLY A 133 -22.52 -27.86 13.71
N GLY A 134 -23.05 -27.20 12.69
CA GLY A 134 -23.63 -27.85 11.51
C GLY A 134 -23.00 -27.38 10.20
N ALA A 135 -23.21 -28.17 9.15
CA ALA A 135 -22.74 -27.89 7.81
C ALA A 135 -21.20 -27.66 7.72
N ASN A 136 -20.42 -28.40 8.50
CA ASN A 136 -18.95 -28.35 8.43
C ASN A 136 -18.44 -29.51 7.58
N THR A 137 -17.36 -29.23 6.83
CA THR A 137 -16.58 -30.26 6.11
C THR A 137 -15.15 -30.26 6.65
N ALA A 138 -14.71 -31.41 7.15
CA ALA A 138 -13.35 -31.59 7.70
C ALA A 138 -12.69 -32.82 7.07
N ASN A 139 -11.68 -32.62 6.24
CA ASN A 139 -10.86 -33.66 5.63
C ASN A 139 -9.42 -33.57 6.14
N GLY A 140 -8.97 -34.59 6.83
CA GLY A 140 -7.60 -34.68 7.36
C GLY A 140 -7.54 -35.01 8.83
N LEU A 141 -6.36 -35.43 9.29
CA LEU A 141 -6.06 -35.69 10.70
C LEU A 141 -6.32 -34.43 11.53
N GLN A 142 -7.23 -34.49 12.52
CA GLN A 142 -7.54 -33.37 13.43
C GLN A 142 -8.04 -32.09 12.74
N ALA A 143 -8.57 -32.16 11.53
CA ALA A 143 -9.26 -31.03 10.92
C ALA A 143 -10.48 -30.64 11.76
N LEU A 144 -10.64 -29.34 12.09
CA LEU A 144 -11.71 -28.82 12.97
C LEU A 144 -11.80 -29.54 14.34
N PHE A 145 -10.67 -29.99 14.88
CA PHE A 145 -10.62 -30.83 16.07
C PHE A 145 -11.36 -30.25 17.28
N SER A 146 -11.20 -28.97 17.57
CA SER A 146 -11.78 -28.28 18.75
C SER A 146 -13.13 -27.61 18.46
N ASN A 147 -13.68 -27.74 17.25
CA ASN A 147 -14.96 -27.10 16.91
C ASN A 147 -16.06 -27.54 17.86
N THR A 148 -16.78 -26.57 18.40
CA THR A 148 -17.93 -26.90 19.30
C THR A 148 -19.25 -26.49 18.68
N THR A 149 -19.42 -25.23 18.36
CA THR A 149 -20.65 -24.67 17.80
C THR A 149 -20.44 -23.97 16.46
N GLY A 150 -19.17 -23.87 15.97
CA GLY A 150 -18.85 -23.28 14.66
C GLY A 150 -19.55 -24.03 13.52
N TYR A 151 -20.02 -23.34 12.53
CA TYR A 151 -20.83 -23.86 11.42
C TYR A 151 -20.34 -23.31 10.06
N LEU A 152 -20.70 -23.98 8.96
CA LEU A 152 -20.31 -23.57 7.60
C LEU A 152 -18.80 -23.44 7.40
N ASN A 153 -18.01 -24.27 8.07
CA ASN A 153 -16.56 -24.26 7.89
C ASN A 153 -16.12 -25.40 6.95
N VAL A 154 -15.14 -25.11 6.12
CA VAL A 154 -14.44 -26.10 5.28
C VAL A 154 -12.98 -26.18 5.72
N ALA A 155 -12.53 -27.33 6.17
CA ALA A 155 -11.17 -27.63 6.54
C ALA A 155 -10.64 -28.82 5.74
N ASP A 156 -9.74 -28.59 4.80
CA ASP A 156 -9.13 -29.61 3.95
C ASP A 156 -7.60 -29.62 4.14
N GLY A 157 -7.14 -30.49 5.00
CA GLY A 157 -5.74 -30.62 5.39
C GLY A 157 -5.58 -31.06 6.84
N ALA A 158 -4.47 -31.72 7.16
CA ALA A 158 -4.19 -32.07 8.54
C ALA A 158 -4.05 -30.81 9.40
N GLN A 159 -4.75 -30.78 10.53
CA GLN A 159 -4.78 -29.64 11.48
C GLN A 159 -5.38 -28.33 10.91
N ALA A 160 -6.02 -28.35 9.74
CA ALA A 160 -6.75 -27.19 9.26
C ALA A 160 -7.90 -26.83 10.23
N LEU A 161 -7.97 -25.54 10.66
CA LEU A 161 -8.93 -25.04 11.66
C LEU A 161 -8.94 -25.83 12.99
N ALA A 162 -7.82 -26.43 13.38
CA ALA A 162 -7.79 -27.34 14.53
C ALA A 162 -8.24 -26.73 15.86
N ALA A 163 -7.95 -25.45 16.10
CA ALA A 163 -8.34 -24.74 17.32
C ALA A 163 -9.70 -24.03 17.22
N ASN A 164 -10.39 -24.10 16.07
CA ASN A 164 -11.68 -23.40 15.91
C ASN A 164 -12.69 -23.86 16.97
N THR A 165 -13.36 -22.92 17.61
CA THR A 165 -14.41 -23.24 18.61
C THR A 165 -15.79 -22.80 18.16
N THR A 166 -15.97 -21.53 17.90
CA THR A 166 -17.24 -20.91 17.49
C THR A 166 -17.17 -20.18 16.15
N GLY A 167 -15.96 -20.04 15.58
CA GLY A 167 -15.77 -19.40 14.25
C GLY A 167 -16.57 -20.11 13.18
N HIS A 168 -17.11 -19.36 12.23
CA HIS A 168 -17.99 -19.85 11.17
C HIS A 168 -17.66 -19.22 9.81
N ASP A 169 -18.17 -19.81 8.73
CA ASP A 169 -17.92 -19.35 7.36
C ASP A 169 -16.43 -19.29 6.96
N ASN A 170 -15.59 -20.14 7.54
CA ASN A 170 -14.17 -20.19 7.23
C ASN A 170 -13.87 -21.31 6.22
N THR A 171 -12.96 -21.03 5.29
CA THR A 171 -12.40 -22.03 4.37
C THR A 171 -10.89 -22.12 4.60
N ALA A 172 -10.39 -23.29 4.96
CA ALA A 172 -8.98 -23.58 5.19
C ALA A 172 -8.56 -24.80 4.37
N THR A 173 -7.63 -24.60 3.43
CA THR A 173 -7.06 -25.67 2.60
C THR A 173 -5.53 -25.67 2.77
N GLY A 174 -4.99 -26.77 3.26
CA GLY A 174 -3.56 -26.94 3.52
C GLY A 174 -3.26 -27.33 4.96
N PHE A 175 -2.02 -27.83 5.19
CA PHE A 175 -1.55 -28.19 6.52
C PHE A 175 -1.56 -26.96 7.46
N ASP A 176 -2.23 -27.10 8.62
CA ASP A 176 -2.28 -26.06 9.67
C ASP A 176 -2.80 -24.67 9.18
N ALA A 177 -3.56 -24.67 8.06
CA ALA A 177 -4.25 -23.47 7.59
C ALA A 177 -5.33 -23.04 8.60
N LEU A 178 -5.32 -21.75 9.03
CA LEU A 178 -6.17 -21.25 10.12
C LEU A 178 -6.05 -22.09 11.42
N GLY A 179 -4.90 -22.71 11.65
CA GLY A 179 -4.72 -23.71 12.72
C GLY A 179 -5.06 -23.23 14.12
N LEU A 180 -4.83 -21.97 14.44
CA LEU A 180 -5.14 -21.35 15.74
C LEU A 180 -6.41 -20.48 15.74
N ASN A 181 -7.19 -20.47 14.67
CA ASN A 181 -8.47 -19.74 14.66
C ASN A 181 -9.37 -20.24 15.80
N THR A 182 -9.90 -19.35 16.60
CA THR A 182 -10.84 -19.70 17.67
C THR A 182 -12.24 -19.20 17.41
N THR A 183 -12.38 -17.90 17.15
CA THR A 183 -13.65 -17.21 16.94
C THR A 183 -13.73 -16.43 15.63
N GLY A 184 -12.61 -16.34 14.87
CA GLY A 184 -12.55 -15.63 13.60
C GLY A 184 -13.55 -16.17 12.58
N VAL A 185 -14.12 -15.28 11.77
CA VAL A 185 -15.21 -15.61 10.83
C VAL A 185 -14.89 -15.15 9.40
N ALA A 186 -15.50 -15.82 8.42
CA ALA A 186 -15.42 -15.45 7.01
C ALA A 186 -13.97 -15.32 6.49
N ASN A 187 -13.05 -16.16 6.95
CA ASN A 187 -11.67 -16.18 6.48
C ASN A 187 -11.47 -17.26 5.41
N THR A 188 -10.67 -16.96 4.41
CA THR A 188 -10.21 -17.91 3.39
C THR A 188 -8.70 -18.08 3.48
N ALA A 189 -8.24 -19.28 3.77
CA ALA A 189 -6.83 -19.66 3.84
C ALA A 189 -6.54 -20.80 2.89
N ASN A 190 -5.75 -20.56 1.86
CA ASN A 190 -5.34 -21.56 0.89
C ASN A 190 -3.81 -21.66 0.82
N GLY A 191 -3.26 -22.67 1.43
CA GLY A 191 -1.81 -22.92 1.52
C GLY A 191 -1.39 -23.44 2.89
N ASP A 192 -0.25 -24.14 2.93
CA ASP A 192 0.38 -24.56 4.20
C ASP A 192 0.60 -23.33 5.10
N ARG A 193 0.08 -23.37 6.34
CA ARG A 193 0.17 -22.31 7.35
C ARG A 193 -0.40 -20.93 6.93
N ALA A 194 -1.25 -20.87 5.92
CA ALA A 194 -1.97 -19.64 5.61
C ALA A 194 -2.87 -19.26 6.81
N LEU A 195 -2.79 -17.99 7.28
CA LEU A 195 -3.51 -17.48 8.46
C LEU A 195 -3.30 -18.32 9.73
N GLN A 196 -2.17 -18.99 9.87
CA GLN A 196 -1.90 -19.96 10.95
C GLN A 196 -2.20 -19.40 12.35
N LEU A 197 -1.75 -18.19 12.66
CA LEU A 197 -1.87 -17.60 14.00
C LEU A 197 -3.15 -16.76 14.17
N ASN A 198 -4.05 -16.72 13.19
CA ASN A 198 -5.31 -16.01 13.34
C ASN A 198 -6.09 -16.58 14.51
N THR A 199 -6.58 -15.72 15.40
CA THR A 199 -7.40 -16.15 16.56
C THR A 199 -8.84 -15.65 16.44
N ALA A 200 -9.03 -14.37 16.16
CA ALA A 200 -10.33 -13.72 16.08
C ALA A 200 -10.49 -12.80 14.86
N GLY A 201 -9.42 -12.61 14.05
CA GLY A 201 -9.49 -11.82 12.82
C GLY A 201 -10.52 -12.36 11.83
N ALA A 202 -11.22 -11.47 11.13
CA ALA A 202 -12.33 -11.79 10.24
C ALA A 202 -12.13 -11.23 8.83
N ASN A 203 -12.82 -11.84 7.84
CA ASN A 203 -12.82 -11.37 6.46
C ASN A 203 -11.43 -11.32 5.79
N ASN A 204 -10.50 -12.16 6.21
CA ASN A 204 -9.18 -12.22 5.65
C ASN A 204 -9.09 -13.23 4.51
N THR A 205 -8.30 -12.91 3.49
CA THR A 205 -8.02 -13.82 2.37
C THR A 205 -6.52 -14.03 2.26
N ALA A 206 -6.07 -15.26 2.47
CA ALA A 206 -4.69 -15.68 2.36
C ALA A 206 -4.54 -16.78 1.32
N SER A 207 -3.74 -16.56 0.29
CA SER A 207 -3.47 -17.58 -0.74
C SER A 207 -1.98 -17.68 -1.01
N GLY A 208 -1.38 -18.79 -0.58
CA GLY A 208 0.03 -19.09 -0.69
C GLY A 208 0.60 -19.65 0.61
N PHE A 209 1.76 -20.31 0.52
CA PHE A 209 2.51 -20.79 1.70
C PHE A 209 2.78 -19.64 2.67
N GLY A 210 2.35 -19.74 3.92
CA GLY A 210 2.60 -18.74 4.97
C GLY A 210 1.95 -17.38 4.73
N ALA A 211 1.01 -17.26 3.78
CA ALA A 211 0.30 -15.99 3.57
C ALA A 211 -0.47 -15.59 4.84
N LEU A 212 -0.34 -14.33 5.28
CA LEU A 212 -0.93 -13.77 6.50
C LEU A 212 -0.66 -14.62 7.76
N SER A 213 0.44 -15.39 7.80
CA SER A 213 0.67 -16.39 8.86
C SER A 213 0.78 -15.81 10.27
N GLN A 214 1.16 -14.54 10.43
CA GLN A 214 1.27 -13.88 11.72
C GLN A 214 0.06 -13.03 12.10
N ASN A 215 -0.94 -12.92 11.22
CA ASN A 215 -2.18 -12.22 11.56
C ASN A 215 -2.85 -12.87 12.76
N THR A 216 -3.23 -12.08 13.76
CA THR A 216 -3.87 -12.58 14.99
C THR A 216 -5.34 -12.14 15.10
N ILE A 217 -5.59 -10.83 15.01
CA ILE A 217 -6.91 -10.22 15.13
C ILE A 217 -7.22 -9.23 14.01
N GLY A 218 -6.27 -8.99 13.07
CA GLY A 218 -6.48 -8.09 11.94
C GLY A 218 -7.60 -8.56 11.02
N ASN A 219 -8.36 -7.62 10.46
CA ASN A 219 -9.56 -7.88 9.66
C ASN A 219 -9.40 -7.34 8.23
N GLY A 220 -10.08 -7.98 7.27
CA GLY A 220 -10.15 -7.48 5.90
C GLY A 220 -8.80 -7.48 5.16
N ASN A 221 -7.83 -8.27 5.59
CA ASN A 221 -6.51 -8.33 4.96
C ASN A 221 -6.49 -9.34 3.82
N ILE A 222 -5.78 -9.00 2.75
CA ILE A 222 -5.54 -9.87 1.60
C ILE A 222 -4.03 -10.12 1.48
N GLY A 223 -3.61 -11.37 1.62
CA GLY A 223 -2.23 -11.81 1.40
C GLY A 223 -2.16 -12.80 0.24
N LEU A 224 -1.45 -12.46 -0.83
CA LEU A 224 -1.34 -13.28 -2.02
C LEU A 224 0.11 -13.59 -2.36
N GLY A 225 0.42 -14.86 -2.57
CA GLY A 225 1.76 -15.37 -2.85
C GLY A 225 2.47 -15.91 -1.60
N ILE A 226 3.65 -16.49 -1.78
CA ILE A 226 4.48 -17.00 -0.68
C ILE A 226 4.77 -15.87 0.32
N ASN A 227 4.38 -16.06 1.57
CA ASN A 227 4.52 -15.09 2.65
C ASN A 227 3.86 -13.72 2.37
N GLY A 228 2.88 -13.63 1.44
CA GLY A 228 2.13 -12.40 1.23
C GLY A 228 1.46 -11.94 2.51
N GLY A 229 1.78 -10.74 3.01
CA GLY A 229 1.28 -10.20 4.27
C GLY A 229 1.77 -10.94 5.53
N ALA A 230 2.80 -11.78 5.46
CA ALA A 230 3.22 -12.63 6.58
C ALA A 230 3.69 -11.85 7.83
N ALA A 231 4.09 -10.58 7.69
CA ALA A 231 4.46 -9.74 8.83
C ALA A 231 3.29 -8.97 9.45
N LEU A 232 2.10 -8.95 8.82
CA LEU A 232 0.90 -8.35 9.41
C LEU A 232 0.49 -9.08 10.69
N THR A 233 0.11 -8.34 11.72
CA THR A 233 -0.26 -8.91 13.03
C THR A 233 -1.67 -8.53 13.47
N THR A 234 -1.96 -7.25 13.60
CA THR A 234 -3.21 -6.71 14.15
C THR A 234 -3.85 -5.62 13.29
N GLY A 235 -3.17 -5.21 12.20
CA GLY A 235 -3.66 -4.17 11.30
C GLY A 235 -4.78 -4.66 10.38
N ASP A 236 -5.62 -3.73 9.94
CA ASP A 236 -6.81 -4.01 9.14
C ASP A 236 -6.68 -3.48 7.70
N ASN A 237 -7.46 -4.09 6.78
CA ASN A 237 -7.67 -3.61 5.41
C ASN A 237 -6.39 -3.46 4.59
N ASN A 238 -5.43 -4.36 4.72
CA ASN A 238 -4.22 -4.37 3.93
C ASN A 238 -4.33 -5.33 2.74
N ILE A 239 -3.64 -5.01 1.65
CA ILE A 239 -3.51 -5.87 0.48
C ILE A 239 -2.02 -6.04 0.19
N ASP A 240 -1.50 -7.25 0.42
CA ASP A 240 -0.11 -7.61 0.20
C ASP A 240 0.02 -8.68 -0.88
N ILE A 241 0.52 -8.30 -2.04
CA ILE A 241 0.76 -9.21 -3.17
C ILE A 241 2.27 -9.40 -3.32
N ALA A 242 2.77 -10.61 -3.05
CA ALA A 242 4.20 -10.93 -3.06
C ALA A 242 5.05 -9.94 -2.22
N ASN A 243 4.49 -9.41 -1.15
CA ASN A 243 5.12 -8.53 -0.18
C ASN A 243 4.78 -9.01 1.23
N VAL A 244 5.74 -8.97 2.13
CA VAL A 244 5.55 -9.48 3.49
C VAL A 244 4.69 -8.57 4.38
N GLY A 245 4.42 -7.34 3.96
CA GLY A 245 3.74 -6.34 4.78
C GLY A 245 4.61 -5.80 5.93
N VAL A 246 4.00 -4.96 6.78
CA VAL A 246 4.63 -4.39 7.99
C VAL A 246 3.73 -4.62 9.19
N ALA A 247 4.31 -5.07 10.31
CA ALA A 247 3.55 -5.35 11.53
C ALA A 247 2.74 -4.14 12.00
N GLY A 248 1.44 -4.33 12.22
CA GLY A 248 0.53 -3.31 12.76
C GLY A 248 0.11 -2.21 11.77
N GLU A 249 0.54 -2.26 10.49
CA GLU A 249 0.03 -1.31 9.49
C GLU A 249 -1.43 -1.60 9.13
N SER A 250 -2.13 -0.58 8.65
CA SER A 250 -3.52 -0.67 8.20
C SER A 250 -3.75 0.17 6.96
N ASN A 251 -4.77 -0.22 6.16
CA ASN A 251 -5.22 0.50 4.96
C ASN A 251 -4.10 0.70 3.93
N THR A 252 -3.23 -0.28 3.77
CA THR A 252 -2.06 -0.20 2.90
C THR A 252 -2.13 -1.26 1.79
N ILE A 253 -1.74 -0.87 0.58
CA ILE A 253 -1.55 -1.79 -0.54
C ILE A 253 -0.06 -1.87 -0.85
N ARG A 254 0.49 -3.09 -0.85
CA ARG A 254 1.88 -3.39 -1.23
C ARG A 254 1.91 -4.44 -2.33
N VAL A 255 2.61 -4.15 -3.42
CA VAL A 255 2.76 -5.07 -4.54
C VAL A 255 4.23 -5.25 -4.84
N GLY A 256 4.73 -6.46 -4.61
CA GLY A 256 6.12 -6.83 -4.89
C GLY A 256 7.14 -6.36 -3.85
N THR A 257 8.35 -6.90 -3.91
CA THR A 257 9.44 -6.58 -2.96
C THR A 257 10.79 -6.40 -3.65
N GLY A 258 11.01 -6.97 -4.82
CA GLY A 258 12.30 -6.92 -5.53
C GLY A 258 12.13 -6.79 -7.05
N GLN A 259 10.96 -6.37 -7.49
CA GLN A 259 10.68 -6.18 -8.91
C GLN A 259 11.37 -4.93 -9.42
N THR A 260 12.03 -5.04 -10.58
CA THR A 260 12.75 -3.94 -11.23
C THR A 260 11.90 -3.17 -12.24
N ALA A 261 10.71 -3.69 -12.60
CA ALA A 261 9.78 -3.03 -13.51
C ALA A 261 8.33 -3.36 -13.16
N THR A 262 7.45 -2.40 -13.38
CA THR A 262 5.99 -2.57 -13.24
C THR A 262 5.30 -2.16 -14.54
N TYR A 263 4.51 -3.06 -15.10
CA TYR A 263 3.72 -2.82 -16.31
C TYR A 263 2.23 -2.83 -15.96
N ILE A 264 1.57 -1.70 -16.18
CA ILE A 264 0.13 -1.56 -15.94
C ILE A 264 -0.53 -1.21 -17.27
N ALA A 265 -1.36 -2.11 -17.80
CA ALA A 265 -2.07 -1.89 -19.06
C ALA A 265 -3.16 -0.82 -18.91
N GLY A 266 -3.47 -0.12 -20.01
CA GLY A 266 -4.57 0.85 -20.06
C GLY A 266 -4.27 2.23 -19.46
N ILE A 267 -3.01 2.52 -19.07
CA ILE A 267 -2.62 3.87 -18.61
C ILE A 267 -2.36 4.81 -19.78
N SER A 268 -1.67 4.31 -20.83
CA SER A 268 -1.30 5.13 -21.98
C SER A 268 -2.50 5.40 -22.89
N GLY A 269 -2.64 6.64 -23.36
CA GLY A 269 -3.65 7.04 -24.32
C GLY A 269 -5.08 7.23 -23.77
N VAL A 270 -5.28 7.12 -22.47
CA VAL A 270 -6.58 7.35 -21.82
C VAL A 270 -6.72 8.82 -21.44
N ASN A 271 -7.69 9.53 -22.06
CA ASN A 271 -8.03 10.90 -21.67
C ASN A 271 -8.90 10.87 -20.41
N GLN A 272 -8.36 11.38 -19.30
CA GLN A 272 -9.03 11.41 -18.00
C GLN A 272 -9.83 12.71 -17.73
N GLY A 273 -9.94 13.62 -18.72
CA GLY A 273 -10.60 14.91 -18.51
C GLY A 273 -9.81 15.81 -17.53
N THR A 274 -10.27 15.90 -16.30
CA THR A 274 -9.51 16.56 -15.21
C THR A 274 -8.56 15.56 -14.58
N ALA A 275 -7.26 15.67 -14.86
CA ALA A 275 -6.23 14.77 -14.33
C ALA A 275 -5.28 15.52 -13.39
N THR A 276 -4.80 14.82 -12.36
CA THR A 276 -3.75 15.28 -11.45
C THR A 276 -2.52 14.40 -11.63
N ALA A 277 -1.33 14.99 -11.62
CA ALA A 277 -0.08 14.23 -11.67
C ALA A 277 0.05 13.31 -10.46
N VAL A 278 0.57 12.11 -10.67
CA VAL A 278 0.93 11.17 -9.61
C VAL A 278 2.43 11.29 -9.35
N PHE A 279 2.79 11.48 -8.10
CA PHE A 279 4.17 11.55 -7.62
C PHE A 279 4.53 10.25 -6.90
N ILE A 280 5.78 9.83 -7.00
CA ILE A 280 6.32 8.68 -6.29
C ILE A 280 7.28 9.18 -5.21
N ASN A 281 7.11 8.71 -3.98
CA ASN A 281 8.13 8.85 -2.95
C ASN A 281 9.25 7.86 -3.28
N THR A 282 10.41 8.35 -3.66
CA THR A 282 11.55 7.54 -4.13
C THR A 282 12.17 6.66 -3.03
N THR A 283 11.94 6.97 -1.76
CA THR A 283 12.42 6.19 -0.62
C THR A 283 11.47 5.04 -0.26
N THR A 284 10.16 5.29 -0.32
CA THR A 284 9.16 4.32 0.14
C THR A 284 8.40 3.63 -0.99
N GLY A 285 8.48 4.13 -2.23
CA GLY A 285 7.67 3.68 -3.36
C GLY A 285 6.21 4.13 -3.31
N GLN A 286 5.80 4.90 -2.30
CA GLN A 286 4.42 5.34 -2.14
C GLN A 286 4.01 6.30 -3.26
N LEU A 287 2.84 6.06 -3.84
CA LEU A 287 2.20 6.93 -4.82
C LEU A 287 1.31 7.96 -4.13
N GLY A 288 1.31 9.18 -4.63
CA GLY A 288 0.46 10.25 -4.12
C GLY A 288 0.19 11.33 -5.17
N THR A 289 -0.83 12.13 -4.98
CA THR A 289 -1.18 13.25 -5.89
C THR A 289 -0.68 14.61 -5.39
N ALA A 290 -0.16 14.67 -4.17
CA ALA A 290 0.45 15.87 -3.65
C ALA A 290 1.94 15.94 -4.01
N PRO A 291 2.43 17.01 -4.65
CA PRO A 291 3.86 17.20 -4.87
C PRO A 291 4.60 17.34 -3.52
N PRO A 292 5.93 17.23 -3.50
CA PRO A 292 6.71 17.53 -2.31
C PRO A 292 6.31 18.88 -1.71
N SER A 293 6.06 18.93 -0.41
CA SER A 293 5.52 20.11 0.25
C SER A 293 6.46 21.31 0.17
N SER A 294 5.93 22.46 -0.27
CA SER A 294 6.62 23.75 -0.24
C SER A 294 6.40 24.55 1.04
N SER A 295 5.59 24.04 1.99
CA SER A 295 5.32 24.71 3.24
C SER A 295 6.57 24.89 4.11
N ARG A 296 6.72 26.05 4.73
CA ARG A 296 7.81 26.40 5.64
C ARG A 296 8.00 25.37 6.75
N ARG A 297 6.93 24.74 7.24
CA ARG A 297 6.96 23.73 8.32
C ARG A 297 7.77 22.46 7.98
N PHE A 298 8.01 22.22 6.68
CA PHE A 298 8.79 21.05 6.21
C PHE A 298 10.19 21.42 5.72
N LYS A 299 10.58 22.71 5.81
CA LYS A 299 11.86 23.21 5.32
C LYS A 299 12.70 23.76 6.48
N LYS A 300 13.99 23.54 6.44
CA LYS A 300 14.97 24.11 7.38
C LYS A 300 16.02 24.91 6.61
N GLU A 301 16.75 25.76 7.33
CA GLU A 301 17.89 26.52 6.79
C GLU A 301 17.56 27.33 5.52
N MET A 302 16.35 27.95 5.50
CA MET A 302 15.93 28.76 4.35
C MET A 302 16.72 30.04 4.27
N LYS A 303 17.37 30.25 3.13
CA LYS A 303 18.18 31.44 2.80
C LYS A 303 17.72 32.00 1.46
N PRO A 304 17.90 33.30 1.21
CA PRO A 304 17.81 33.84 -0.15
C PRO A 304 18.74 33.08 -1.09
N MET A 305 18.36 32.97 -2.36
CA MET A 305 19.16 32.23 -3.33
C MET A 305 20.41 33.01 -3.79
N ASP A 306 20.33 34.33 -3.73
CA ASP A 306 21.43 35.24 -4.07
C ASP A 306 22.20 34.80 -5.33
N LYS A 307 23.54 34.58 -5.19
CA LYS A 307 24.39 34.17 -6.30
C LYS A 307 24.26 32.70 -6.71
N ALA A 308 23.56 31.86 -5.90
CA ALA A 308 23.45 30.43 -6.21
C ALA A 308 22.71 30.17 -7.52
N SER A 309 21.83 31.08 -7.96
CA SER A 309 21.10 30.99 -9.22
C SER A 309 21.91 31.41 -10.46
N GLU A 310 23.02 32.08 -10.31
CA GLU A 310 23.86 32.55 -11.45
C GLU A 310 24.36 31.36 -12.30
N ALA A 311 24.47 30.18 -11.71
CA ALA A 311 24.88 28.96 -12.41
C ALA A 311 24.00 28.65 -13.63
N ILE A 312 22.70 29.01 -13.64
CA ILE A 312 21.84 28.75 -14.79
C ILE A 312 22.22 29.46 -16.05
N MET A 313 22.95 30.61 -15.95
CA MET A 313 23.41 31.36 -17.08
C MET A 313 24.50 30.63 -17.89
N ALA A 314 25.14 29.61 -17.30
CA ALA A 314 26.12 28.75 -17.96
C ALA A 314 25.50 27.48 -18.57
N LEU A 315 24.20 27.21 -18.36
CA LEU A 315 23.53 26.06 -18.92
C LEU A 315 23.26 26.24 -20.41
N LYS A 316 23.33 25.16 -21.17
CA LYS A 316 23.22 25.18 -22.63
C LYS A 316 21.95 24.40 -23.06
N PRO A 317 20.81 25.06 -23.33
CA PRO A 317 19.64 24.40 -23.88
C PRO A 317 19.93 23.81 -25.25
N VAL A 318 19.44 22.59 -25.48
CA VAL A 318 19.63 21.86 -26.74
C VAL A 318 18.32 21.32 -27.28
N THR A 319 18.29 21.01 -28.58
CA THR A 319 17.27 20.17 -29.20
C THR A 319 17.84 18.79 -29.44
N PHE A 320 17.06 17.73 -29.17
CA PHE A 320 17.50 16.36 -29.33
C PHE A 320 16.35 15.42 -29.69
N HIS A 321 16.67 14.16 -30.01
CA HIS A 321 15.72 13.07 -30.16
C HIS A 321 16.14 11.93 -29.24
N TYR A 322 15.18 11.27 -28.58
CA TYR A 322 15.49 10.04 -27.81
C TYR A 322 15.89 8.92 -28.75
N LYS A 323 16.96 8.19 -28.41
CA LYS A 323 17.44 7.02 -29.18
C LYS A 323 16.37 5.93 -29.31
N SER A 324 15.46 5.84 -28.35
CA SER A 324 14.33 4.90 -28.31
C SER A 324 13.11 5.36 -29.09
N ASP A 325 13.03 6.64 -29.48
CA ASP A 325 11.90 7.19 -30.22
C ASP A 325 12.03 6.92 -31.71
N LYS A 326 11.19 6.02 -32.20
CA LYS A 326 11.11 5.67 -33.65
C LYS A 326 10.35 6.72 -34.47
N THR A 327 9.62 7.63 -33.85
CA THR A 327 8.82 8.67 -34.52
C THR A 327 9.64 9.91 -34.84
N GLY A 328 10.81 10.07 -34.24
CA GLY A 328 11.68 11.20 -34.46
C GLY A 328 11.11 12.51 -33.92
N THR A 329 10.35 12.49 -32.83
CA THR A 329 9.76 13.69 -32.23
C THR A 329 10.85 14.57 -31.61
N PRO A 330 11.03 15.84 -32.06
CA PRO A 330 12.00 16.76 -31.49
C PRO A 330 11.71 17.04 -30.01
N GLN A 331 12.75 17.03 -29.21
CA GLN A 331 12.71 17.35 -27.79
C GLN A 331 13.56 18.61 -27.51
N PHE A 332 13.27 19.29 -26.42
CA PHE A 332 13.98 20.46 -25.95
C PHE A 332 14.37 20.26 -24.49
N GLY A 333 15.60 20.53 -24.15
CA GLY A 333 16.05 20.31 -22.78
C GLY A 333 17.52 20.61 -22.57
N LEU A 334 18.08 20.00 -21.53
CA LEU A 334 19.46 20.12 -21.11
C LEU A 334 20.10 18.74 -21.11
N ILE A 335 21.40 18.66 -21.35
CA ILE A 335 22.20 17.44 -21.19
C ILE A 335 22.65 17.35 -19.74
N ALA A 336 22.27 16.28 -19.05
CA ALA A 336 22.48 16.17 -17.61
C ALA A 336 23.96 16.16 -17.21
N GLU A 337 24.83 15.58 -18.03
CA GLU A 337 26.27 15.57 -17.84
C GLU A 337 26.85 17.00 -17.89
N GLU A 338 26.43 17.82 -18.87
CA GLU A 338 26.86 19.22 -18.99
C GLU A 338 26.33 20.09 -17.84
N VAL A 339 25.11 19.80 -17.37
CA VAL A 339 24.53 20.45 -16.18
C VAL A 339 25.34 20.12 -14.92
N ALA A 340 25.78 18.87 -14.78
CA ALA A 340 26.59 18.45 -13.64
C ALA A 340 27.97 19.10 -13.59
N GLU A 341 28.55 19.44 -14.76
CA GLU A 341 29.82 20.24 -14.82
C GLU A 341 29.62 21.65 -14.31
N VAL A 342 28.44 22.24 -14.55
CA VAL A 342 28.12 23.60 -14.07
C VAL A 342 27.73 23.61 -12.60
N ASN A 343 26.84 22.70 -12.21
CA ASN A 343 26.38 22.57 -10.83
C ASN A 343 25.87 21.13 -10.56
N PRO A 344 26.62 20.32 -9.81
CA PRO A 344 26.26 18.92 -9.54
C PRO A 344 24.98 18.76 -8.71
N ASP A 345 24.51 19.79 -8.02
CA ASP A 345 23.25 19.75 -7.25
C ASP A 345 22.01 19.85 -8.14
N LEU A 346 22.17 20.15 -9.42
CA LEU A 346 21.08 20.26 -10.41
C LEU A 346 20.80 18.96 -11.15
N VAL A 347 21.46 17.86 -10.81
CA VAL A 347 21.22 16.57 -11.43
C VAL A 347 20.75 15.53 -10.41
N VAL A 348 20.04 14.54 -10.91
CA VAL A 348 19.69 13.31 -10.16
C VAL A 348 20.61 12.21 -10.67
N ARG A 349 21.12 11.40 -9.77
CA ARG A 349 21.91 10.21 -10.07
C ARG A 349 21.07 8.95 -9.85
N ASP A 350 21.36 7.90 -10.63
CA ASP A 350 20.75 6.59 -10.45
C ASP A 350 21.33 5.85 -9.23
N GLU A 351 20.89 4.62 -9.03
CA GLU A 351 21.32 3.74 -7.93
C GLU A 351 22.82 3.36 -7.98
N ASN A 352 23.45 3.46 -9.17
CA ASN A 352 24.88 3.20 -9.38
C ASN A 352 25.71 4.48 -9.19
N GLY A 353 25.07 5.63 -8.95
CA GLY A 353 25.71 6.93 -8.86
C GLY A 353 25.97 7.61 -10.20
N GLU A 354 25.51 7.04 -11.31
CA GLU A 354 25.62 7.64 -12.64
C GLU A 354 24.62 8.78 -12.83
N ILE A 355 25.00 9.80 -13.63
CA ILE A 355 24.13 10.94 -13.92
C ILE A 355 22.94 10.44 -14.76
N TYR A 356 21.73 10.72 -14.29
CA TYR A 356 20.50 10.21 -14.90
C TYR A 356 19.62 11.31 -15.51
N THR A 357 19.35 12.40 -14.78
CA THR A 357 18.46 13.47 -15.28
C THR A 357 18.72 14.80 -14.59
N VAL A 358 18.14 15.87 -15.14
CA VAL A 358 18.21 17.23 -14.60
C VAL A 358 17.05 17.51 -13.65
N ARG A 359 17.31 18.22 -12.56
CA ARG A 359 16.28 18.72 -11.62
C ARG A 359 15.66 19.99 -12.17
N TYR A 360 14.77 19.86 -13.15
CA TYR A 360 14.10 20.99 -13.80
C TYR A 360 13.28 21.85 -12.83
N ASP A 361 12.77 21.30 -11.75
CA ASP A 361 12.09 22.02 -10.66
C ASP A 361 13.03 23.04 -9.99
N ALA A 362 14.28 22.65 -9.73
CA ALA A 362 15.31 23.53 -9.18
C ALA A 362 15.72 24.60 -10.20
N VAL A 363 15.94 24.21 -11.45
CA VAL A 363 16.27 25.16 -12.56
C VAL A 363 15.19 26.24 -12.69
N ASN A 364 13.91 25.89 -12.63
CA ASN A 364 12.81 26.85 -12.71
C ASN A 364 12.81 27.86 -11.55
N ALA A 365 13.13 27.42 -10.33
CA ALA A 365 13.25 28.33 -9.19
C ALA A 365 14.43 29.29 -9.32
N MET A 366 15.56 28.82 -9.85
CA MET A 366 16.74 29.64 -10.12
C MET A 366 16.46 30.63 -11.25
N LEU A 367 15.78 30.20 -12.31
CA LEU A 367 15.39 31.08 -13.43
C LEU A 367 14.50 32.22 -12.94
N LEU A 368 13.52 31.94 -12.06
CA LEU A 368 12.68 32.97 -11.45
C LEU A 368 13.55 34.00 -10.68
N ASN A 369 14.57 33.54 -9.92
CA ASN A 369 15.43 34.42 -9.17
C ASN A 369 16.25 35.35 -10.08
N GLU A 370 16.84 34.83 -11.17
CA GLU A 370 17.55 35.64 -12.15
C GLU A 370 16.64 36.63 -12.87
N PHE A 371 15.45 36.17 -13.31
CA PHE A 371 14.45 37.05 -13.91
C PHE A 371 14.07 38.21 -12.98
N LEU A 372 13.89 37.96 -11.69
CA LEU A 372 13.61 39.01 -10.71
C LEU A 372 14.78 39.97 -10.55
N LYS A 373 16.05 39.50 -10.55
CA LYS A 373 17.25 40.36 -10.50
C LYS A 373 17.28 41.28 -11.73
N GLU A 374 17.11 40.74 -12.94
CA GLU A 374 17.06 41.51 -14.17
C GLU A 374 15.92 42.53 -14.18
N HIS A 375 14.74 42.11 -13.74
CA HIS A 375 13.57 42.99 -13.62
C HIS A 375 13.87 44.20 -12.72
N TRP A 376 14.43 43.95 -11.55
CA TRP A 376 14.79 45.06 -10.62
C TRP A 376 15.91 45.95 -11.16
N ALA A 377 16.88 45.38 -11.86
CA ALA A 377 17.91 46.14 -12.52
C ALA A 377 17.30 47.04 -13.64
N PHE A 378 16.39 46.50 -14.43
CA PHE A 378 15.69 47.26 -15.46
C PHE A 378 14.85 48.40 -14.88
N VAL A 379 14.04 48.15 -13.82
CA VAL A 379 13.28 49.20 -13.13
C VAL A 379 14.18 50.29 -12.56
N LYS A 380 15.34 49.93 -12.04
CA LYS A 380 16.31 50.90 -11.55
C LYS A 380 16.87 51.77 -12.68
N GLU A 381 17.20 51.17 -13.84
CA GLU A 381 17.69 51.92 -15.00
C GLU A 381 16.62 52.82 -15.62
N GLN A 382 15.36 52.37 -15.70
CA GLN A 382 14.22 53.20 -16.10
C GLN A 382 14.11 54.45 -15.23
N ARG A 383 14.15 54.34 -13.91
CA ARG A 383 14.11 55.48 -12.99
C ARG A 383 15.29 56.45 -13.23
N LYS A 384 16.45 55.92 -13.59
CA LYS A 384 17.59 56.72 -13.89
C LYS A 384 17.41 57.49 -15.21
N VAL A 385 16.84 56.81 -16.23
CA VAL A 385 16.51 57.47 -17.51
C VAL A 385 15.44 58.58 -17.32
N GLU A 386 14.38 58.34 -16.55
CA GLU A 386 13.39 59.34 -16.18
C GLU A 386 13.98 60.55 -15.48
N ALA A 387 14.89 60.32 -14.53
CA ALA A 387 15.61 61.41 -13.86
C ALA A 387 16.53 62.18 -14.80
N GLN A 388 17.19 61.52 -15.77
CA GLN A 388 18.00 62.15 -16.78
C GLN A 388 17.13 63.01 -17.76
N GLU A 389 15.95 62.48 -18.19
CA GLU A 389 15.02 63.23 -19.04
C GLU A 389 14.47 64.46 -18.31
N ALA A 390 14.14 64.36 -17.04
CA ALA A 390 13.77 65.52 -16.22
C ALA A 390 14.89 66.56 -16.16
N THR A 391 16.13 66.10 -15.95
CA THR A 391 17.31 66.98 -15.95
C THR A 391 17.54 67.64 -17.28
N ILE A 392 17.42 66.90 -18.40
CA ILE A 392 17.54 67.43 -19.76
C ILE A 392 16.44 68.45 -20.02
N THR A 393 15.23 68.21 -19.58
CA THR A 393 14.10 69.13 -19.72
C THR A 393 14.36 70.43 -18.98
N GLN A 394 14.85 70.35 -17.74
CA GLN A 394 15.24 71.51 -16.92
C GLN A 394 16.37 72.31 -17.60
N LEU A 395 17.42 71.60 -18.06
CA LEU A 395 18.51 72.26 -18.77
C LEU A 395 18.08 72.97 -20.04
N LYS A 396 17.17 72.39 -20.81
CA LYS A 396 16.56 73.03 -21.99
C LYS A 396 15.83 74.32 -21.62
N GLN A 397 14.99 74.30 -20.55
CA GLN A 397 14.29 75.49 -20.06
C GLN A 397 15.25 76.57 -19.60
N ASP A 398 16.28 76.19 -18.81
CA ASP A 398 17.31 77.12 -18.33
C ASP A 398 18.10 77.75 -19.51
N PHE A 399 18.45 76.88 -20.50
CA PHE A 399 19.13 77.39 -21.70
C PHE A 399 18.26 78.33 -22.50
N GLN A 400 16.97 78.01 -22.73
CA GLN A 400 16.05 78.89 -23.41
C GLN A 400 15.86 80.22 -22.66
N SER A 401 15.73 80.18 -21.34
CA SER A 401 15.65 81.37 -20.49
C SER A 401 16.90 82.26 -20.60
N LYS A 402 18.09 81.66 -20.54
CA LYS A 402 19.36 82.38 -20.73
C LYS A 402 19.47 82.98 -22.13
N LEU A 403 19.10 82.22 -23.15
CA LEU A 403 19.14 82.72 -24.53
C LEU A 403 18.19 83.93 -24.75
N ALA A 404 16.97 83.83 -24.18
CA ALA A 404 16.00 84.94 -24.20
C ALA A 404 16.55 86.17 -23.46
N GLU A 405 17.25 86.01 -22.35
CA GLU A 405 17.88 87.08 -21.60
C GLU A 405 19.03 87.69 -22.40
N GLN A 406 19.90 86.90 -23.02
CA GLN A 406 21.00 87.36 -23.90
C GLN A 406 20.41 88.13 -25.10
N GLN A 407 19.34 87.66 -25.71
CA GLN A 407 18.65 88.36 -26.81
C GLN A 407 18.09 89.74 -26.38
N ARG A 408 17.52 89.86 -25.18
CA ARG A 408 17.08 91.14 -24.59
C ARG A 408 18.27 92.05 -24.37
N GLN A 409 19.41 91.57 -23.84
CA GLN A 409 20.64 92.35 -23.65
C GLN A 409 21.21 92.86 -24.98
N ILE A 410 21.30 91.98 -25.96
CA ILE A 410 21.74 92.32 -27.33
C ILE A 410 20.85 93.42 -27.95
N LYS A 411 19.47 93.25 -27.82
CA LYS A 411 18.53 94.25 -28.30
C LYS A 411 18.64 95.55 -27.60
N ALA A 412 18.88 95.57 -26.25
CA ALA A 412 19.14 96.79 -25.49
C ALA A 412 20.45 97.47 -25.89
N LEU A 413 21.54 96.71 -26.07
CA LEU A 413 22.82 97.20 -26.53
C LEU A 413 22.72 97.76 -27.97
N THR A 414 22.01 97.08 -28.88
CA THR A 414 21.81 97.57 -30.25
C THR A 414 21.03 98.87 -30.26
N SER A 415 19.93 98.96 -29.47
CA SER A 415 19.19 100.22 -29.32
C SER A 415 20.03 101.33 -28.69
N GLY A 416 20.92 100.97 -27.74
CA GLY A 416 21.87 101.91 -27.15
C GLY A 416 22.90 102.44 -28.24
N LEU A 417 23.41 101.52 -29.03
CA LEU A 417 24.33 101.86 -30.14
C LEU A 417 23.69 102.74 -31.19
N GLU A 418 22.40 102.47 -31.55
CA GLU A 418 21.66 103.32 -32.49
C GLU A 418 21.40 104.71 -31.94
N LYS A 419 21.14 104.88 -30.62
CA LYS A 419 21.05 106.16 -29.97
C LYS A 419 22.35 106.93 -29.96
N VAL A 420 23.43 106.26 -29.67
CA VAL A 420 24.74 106.87 -29.75
C VAL A 420 25.13 107.28 -31.18
N ASN A 421 24.84 106.42 -32.14
CA ASN A 421 25.07 106.72 -33.55
C ASN A 421 24.23 107.89 -34.05
N ASN A 422 22.93 107.98 -33.69
CA ASN A 422 22.06 109.12 -33.96
C ASN A 422 22.56 110.42 -33.30
N GLN A 423 23.12 110.38 -32.09
CA GLN A 423 23.76 111.47 -31.41
C GLN A 423 25.10 111.94 -32.09
N LEU A 424 25.83 110.97 -32.62
CA LEU A 424 27.03 111.28 -33.41
C LEU A 424 26.75 111.91 -34.73
N GLU A 425 25.63 111.46 -35.39
CA GLU A 425 25.20 112.08 -36.64
C GLU A 425 24.67 113.51 -36.40
N LEU A 426 23.95 113.76 -35.28
CA LEU A 426 23.49 115.09 -34.90
C LEU A 426 24.61 116.08 -34.55
N ASN A 427 25.81 115.60 -34.13
CA ASN A 427 26.98 116.40 -33.76
C ASN A 427 27.95 116.55 -34.93
N LYS A 428 27.64 116.12 -36.11
CA LYS A 428 28.51 116.41 -37.29
C LYS A 428 28.46 117.90 -37.62
N PRO A 429 29.61 118.67 -37.67
CA PRO A 429 29.55 120.04 -38.06
C PRO A 429 29.11 120.21 -39.52
N ALA A 430 28.32 121.24 -39.81
CA ALA A 430 27.80 121.56 -41.13
C ALA A 430 28.97 121.76 -42.12
N PRO A 431 28.84 121.28 -43.35
CA PRO A 431 29.92 121.42 -44.35
C PRO A 431 30.09 122.92 -44.70
N GLN A 432 31.27 123.43 -44.45
CA GLN A 432 31.70 124.77 -44.88
C GLN A 432 31.69 124.84 -46.39
N MET A 433 30.83 125.70 -46.92
CA MET A 433 30.87 126.06 -48.34
C MET A 433 32.15 126.92 -48.66
N VAL A 434 33.05 126.35 -49.35
CA VAL A 434 34.19 127.13 -49.89
C VAL A 434 33.68 127.79 -51.23
N SER A 435 33.50 129.09 -51.20
CA SER A 435 33.28 129.86 -52.38
C SER A 435 34.62 130.01 -53.09
N SER A 436 34.80 129.52 -54.26
CA SER A 436 35.88 129.87 -55.19
C SER A 436 35.47 131.02 -56.11
N ASN A 437 36.02 132.14 -55.94
CA ASN A 437 36.01 133.23 -56.95
C ASN A 437 37.11 132.96 -57.98
N GLN A 438 36.77 133.15 -59.21
CA GLN A 438 37.39 133.23 -60.50
C GLN A 438 37.42 131.90 -61.28
#